data_921979911bde892ae324add07ab8c5ca
#
_entry.id   921979911bde892ae324add07ab8c5ca
#
_cell.length_a   1.000
_cell.length_b   1.000
_cell.length_c   1.000
_cell.angle_alpha   90.00
_cell.angle_beta   90.00
_cell.angle_gamma   90.00
#
_symmetry.space_group_name_H-M   'P 1'
#
loop_
_entity.id
_entity.type
_entity.pdbx_description
1 polymer ?
#
loop_
_entity_poly.entity_id
_entity_poly.type
_entity_poly.pdbx_seq_one_letter_code
_entity_poly.pdbx_strand_id
1 'polypeptide(L)'
;MKKSLFGIVLVMAAGVLLAVACSKEKDDKDPKNQKVAVLLPDAAIIARWGIDKANLEKAMAAYGFNTTFYLAPETPEGAALQVEQLKKAINEGVKYFVVTSIDYKTINESGLLEQHPDVKVVCHDRLIQENPHIAYLSSADTREVGRTQAMFLLNHFHATGKSSMTLEILQGPDTDINAKEYYVGAMELLQKYIDEKKLIVKSGKTEYKDVKGDSWSVEDQKKAMKSRLTSYGAGECPDMVLAAADNASQGAIAALEEAGITNMPVITGQDNSAKSQAYIKSGKQAMTIDKNLRDMAYNTALIINSLIADSPVQTGQSIPVGTITIPALYSRITLMTIDSY
;
A
#
# COMPACT_ATOMS: atom_id res chain seq x y z
N MET A 1 -34.96 -65.39 -20.09
CA MET A 1 -33.80 -64.58 -20.44
C MET A 1 -34.20 -63.14 -20.70
N LYS A 2 -34.52 -62.32 -19.71
CA LYS A 2 -34.80 -60.86 -19.83
C LYS A 2 -34.55 -60.16 -18.46
N LYS A 3 -33.32 -60.23 -17.95
CA LYS A 3 -32.93 -59.48 -16.72
C LYS A 3 -31.52 -58.90 -16.74
N SER A 4 -30.93 -58.67 -17.90
CA SER A 4 -29.53 -58.22 -17.97
C SER A 4 -29.31 -56.88 -18.71
N LEU A 5 -30.35 -56.24 -19.27
CA LEU A 5 -30.13 -55.02 -20.04
C LEU A 5 -30.41 -53.70 -19.29
N PHE A 6 -31.07 -53.75 -18.14
CA PHE A 6 -31.42 -52.52 -17.37
C PHE A 6 -30.29 -52.03 -16.43
N GLY A 7 -29.36 -52.89 -16.04
CA GLY A 7 -28.26 -52.52 -15.14
C GLY A 7 -27.11 -51.76 -15.79
N ILE A 8 -26.88 -52.00 -17.09
CA ILE A 8 -25.75 -51.40 -17.82
C ILE A 8 -26.02 -49.96 -18.22
N VAL A 9 -27.29 -49.62 -18.52
CA VAL A 9 -27.66 -48.23 -18.89
C VAL A 9 -27.57 -47.27 -17.70
N LEU A 10 -27.87 -47.73 -16.47
CA LEU A 10 -27.81 -46.86 -15.29
C LEU A 10 -26.36 -46.54 -14.83
N VAL A 11 -25.43 -47.49 -15.04
CA VAL A 11 -24.01 -47.26 -14.72
C VAL A 11 -23.34 -46.33 -15.71
N MET A 12 -23.72 -46.38 -17.02
CA MET A 12 -23.19 -45.43 -18.00
C MET A 12 -23.72 -44.02 -17.82
N ALA A 13 -24.97 -43.83 -17.41
CA ALA A 13 -25.53 -42.52 -17.15
C ALA A 13 -24.90 -41.85 -15.91
N ALA A 14 -24.61 -42.63 -14.86
CA ALA A 14 -23.91 -42.14 -13.65
C ALA A 14 -22.43 -41.79 -13.96
N GLY A 15 -21.76 -42.58 -14.80
CA GLY A 15 -20.36 -42.29 -15.19
C GLY A 15 -20.22 -41.05 -16.07
N VAL A 16 -21.18 -40.78 -16.95
CA VAL A 16 -21.18 -39.58 -17.83
C VAL A 16 -21.51 -38.33 -16.98
N LEU A 17 -22.41 -38.43 -16.00
CA LEU A 17 -22.72 -37.30 -15.08
C LEU A 17 -21.52 -36.96 -14.17
N LEU A 18 -20.80 -37.96 -13.67
CA LEU A 18 -19.57 -37.73 -12.87
C LEU A 18 -18.42 -37.18 -13.73
N ALA A 19 -18.25 -37.60 -14.97
CA ALA A 19 -17.23 -37.05 -15.85
C ALA A 19 -17.53 -35.60 -16.27
N VAL A 20 -18.80 -35.25 -16.49
CA VAL A 20 -19.22 -33.85 -16.80
C VAL A 20 -19.07 -32.96 -15.59
N ALA A 21 -19.38 -33.44 -14.38
CA ALA A 21 -19.15 -32.67 -13.15
C ALA A 21 -17.65 -32.43 -12.87
N CYS A 22 -16.81 -33.47 -13.02
CA CYS A 22 -15.36 -33.35 -12.88
C CYS A 22 -14.71 -32.46 -13.97
N SER A 23 -15.24 -32.44 -15.19
CA SER A 23 -14.73 -31.56 -16.24
C SER A 23 -15.13 -30.11 -16.02
N LYS A 24 -16.36 -29.84 -15.58
CA LYS A 24 -16.80 -28.49 -15.21
C LYS A 24 -16.01 -27.92 -14.03
N GLU A 25 -15.78 -28.73 -12.99
CA GLU A 25 -15.01 -28.29 -11.83
C GLU A 25 -13.53 -28.02 -12.15
N LYS A 26 -12.94 -28.74 -13.12
CA LYS A 26 -11.61 -28.47 -13.66
C LYS A 26 -11.56 -27.19 -14.50
N ASP A 27 -12.56 -26.96 -15.33
CA ASP A 27 -12.66 -25.74 -16.16
C ASP A 27 -12.90 -24.50 -15.29
N ASP A 28 -13.66 -24.61 -14.21
CA ASP A 28 -13.92 -23.51 -13.28
C ASP A 28 -12.70 -23.12 -12.42
N LYS A 29 -11.69 -23.99 -12.32
CA LYS A 29 -10.43 -23.72 -11.61
C LYS A 29 -9.26 -23.38 -12.54
N ASP A 30 -9.48 -23.32 -13.86
CA ASP A 30 -8.45 -22.87 -14.81
C ASP A 30 -8.32 -21.34 -14.72
N PRO A 31 -7.14 -20.80 -14.37
CA PRO A 31 -6.89 -19.37 -14.30
C PRO A 31 -7.30 -18.58 -15.54
N LYS A 32 -7.18 -19.18 -16.72
CA LYS A 32 -7.54 -18.55 -18.02
C LYS A 32 -9.04 -18.27 -18.15
N ASN A 33 -9.88 -19.01 -17.43
CA ASN A 33 -11.33 -18.84 -17.44
C ASN A 33 -11.81 -17.87 -16.36
N GLN A 34 -10.90 -17.42 -15.47
CA GLN A 34 -11.28 -16.55 -14.36
C GLN A 34 -11.13 -15.08 -14.73
N LYS A 35 -12.19 -14.33 -14.48
CA LYS A 35 -12.15 -12.87 -14.54
C LYS A 35 -11.58 -12.32 -13.24
N VAL A 36 -10.59 -11.44 -13.34
CA VAL A 36 -9.99 -10.72 -12.22
C VAL A 36 -10.16 -9.22 -12.45
N ALA A 37 -10.72 -8.51 -11.50
CA ALA A 37 -10.77 -7.05 -11.52
C ALA A 37 -9.65 -6.48 -10.63
N VAL A 38 -8.89 -5.53 -11.17
CA VAL A 38 -7.84 -4.80 -10.45
C VAL A 38 -8.24 -3.33 -10.36
N LEU A 39 -8.50 -2.86 -9.15
CA LEU A 39 -8.90 -1.49 -8.86
C LEU A 39 -7.74 -0.75 -8.19
N LEU A 40 -7.21 0.29 -8.84
CA LEU A 40 -6.05 1.04 -8.38
C LEU A 40 -6.33 2.55 -8.40
N PRO A 41 -5.65 3.34 -7.57
CA PRO A 41 -5.50 4.76 -7.83
C PRO A 41 -4.81 4.99 -9.18
N ASP A 42 -5.12 6.11 -9.86
CA ASP A 42 -4.35 6.54 -11.01
C ASP A 42 -2.99 7.16 -10.60
N ALA A 43 -2.14 7.44 -11.58
CA ALA A 43 -0.79 7.95 -11.32
C ALA A 43 -0.70 9.50 -11.24
N ALA A 44 -1.84 10.21 -11.13
CA ALA A 44 -1.83 11.67 -11.18
C ALA A 44 -1.22 12.31 -9.93
N ILE A 45 -1.46 11.74 -8.74
CA ILE A 45 -0.92 12.24 -7.47
C ILE A 45 0.35 11.49 -7.08
N ILE A 46 0.33 10.16 -7.13
CA ILE A 46 1.49 9.32 -6.78
C ILE A 46 1.92 8.53 -8.02
N ALA A 47 3.04 8.91 -8.62
CA ALA A 47 3.54 8.33 -9.87
C ALA A 47 3.79 6.81 -9.78
N ARG A 48 4.04 6.26 -8.57
CA ARG A 48 4.28 4.82 -8.37
C ARG A 48 3.10 3.95 -8.82
N TRP A 49 1.85 4.45 -8.80
CA TRP A 49 0.69 3.66 -9.23
C TRP A 49 0.78 3.22 -10.70
N GLY A 50 1.48 4.00 -11.54
CA GLY A 50 1.81 3.57 -12.91
C GLY A 50 2.77 2.37 -12.94
N ILE A 51 3.72 2.32 -12.00
CA ILE A 51 4.67 1.20 -11.86
C ILE A 51 3.95 -0.04 -11.30
N ASP A 52 3.11 0.14 -10.27
CA ASP A 52 2.28 -0.94 -9.71
C ASP A 52 1.37 -1.56 -10.77
N LYS A 53 0.66 -0.73 -11.55
CA LYS A 53 -0.17 -1.20 -12.65
C LYS A 53 0.62 -2.05 -13.63
N ALA A 54 1.77 -1.56 -14.11
CA ALA A 54 2.60 -2.26 -15.08
C ALA A 54 3.15 -3.59 -14.52
N ASN A 55 3.50 -3.66 -13.23
CA ASN A 55 3.94 -4.88 -12.57
C ASN A 55 2.78 -5.87 -12.39
N LEU A 56 1.60 -5.40 -11.99
CA LEU A 56 0.40 -6.22 -11.87
C LEU A 56 -0.05 -6.77 -13.24
N GLU A 57 -0.02 -5.97 -14.32
CA GLU A 57 -0.29 -6.45 -15.68
C GLU A 57 0.60 -7.64 -16.04
N LYS A 58 1.91 -7.52 -15.79
CA LYS A 58 2.88 -8.59 -16.04
C LYS A 58 2.63 -9.82 -15.16
N ALA A 59 2.40 -9.61 -13.88
CA ALA A 59 2.18 -10.69 -12.92
C ALA A 59 0.87 -11.45 -13.22
N MET A 60 -0.24 -10.74 -13.49
CA MET A 60 -1.52 -11.36 -13.83
C MET A 60 -1.45 -12.12 -15.16
N ALA A 61 -0.77 -11.54 -16.18
CA ALA A 61 -0.56 -12.19 -17.47
C ALA A 61 0.28 -13.47 -17.35
N ALA A 62 1.26 -13.52 -16.43
CA ALA A 62 2.10 -14.71 -16.21
C ALA A 62 1.28 -15.91 -15.71
N TYR A 63 0.18 -15.68 -14.98
CA TYR A 63 -0.78 -16.71 -14.56
C TYR A 63 -1.88 -16.96 -15.60
N GLY A 64 -2.00 -16.12 -16.62
CA GLY A 64 -2.99 -16.26 -17.69
C GLY A 64 -4.39 -15.74 -17.32
N PHE A 65 -4.54 -14.93 -16.27
CA PHE A 65 -5.85 -14.39 -15.87
C PHE A 65 -6.45 -13.46 -16.92
N ASN A 66 -7.78 -13.51 -17.07
CA ASN A 66 -8.53 -12.51 -17.83
C ASN A 66 -8.75 -11.27 -16.93
N THR A 67 -7.83 -10.31 -17.00
CA THR A 67 -7.75 -9.19 -16.06
C THR A 67 -8.30 -7.90 -16.67
N THR A 68 -9.17 -7.19 -15.91
CA THR A 68 -9.63 -5.84 -16.23
C THR A 68 -9.11 -4.87 -15.17
N PHE A 69 -8.47 -3.78 -15.62
CA PHE A 69 -7.96 -2.72 -14.75
C PHE A 69 -8.94 -1.54 -14.71
N TYR A 70 -9.25 -1.09 -13.51
CA TYR A 70 -10.05 0.09 -13.21
C TYR A 70 -9.16 1.09 -12.47
N LEU A 71 -9.13 2.34 -12.95
CA LEU A 71 -8.36 3.41 -12.34
C LEU A 71 -9.29 4.53 -11.88
N ALA A 72 -8.96 5.16 -10.75
CA ALA A 72 -9.69 6.30 -10.24
C ALA A 72 -8.72 7.30 -9.57
N PRO A 73 -8.99 8.61 -9.63
CA PRO A 73 -8.12 9.61 -9.01
C PRO A 73 -8.11 9.48 -7.47
N GLU A 74 -7.01 9.83 -6.84
CA GLU A 74 -6.86 9.81 -5.38
C GLU A 74 -7.54 11.03 -4.73
N THR A 75 -8.87 11.10 -4.90
CA THR A 75 -9.75 12.17 -4.40
C THR A 75 -11.03 11.56 -3.81
N PRO A 76 -11.86 12.31 -3.07
CA PRO A 76 -13.16 11.82 -2.60
C PRO A 76 -14.07 11.33 -3.74
N GLU A 77 -14.08 12.03 -4.88
CA GLU A 77 -14.85 11.63 -6.07
C GLU A 77 -14.28 10.33 -6.67
N GLY A 78 -12.96 10.15 -6.64
CA GLY A 78 -12.30 8.92 -7.07
C GLY A 78 -12.59 7.74 -6.15
N ALA A 79 -12.73 7.96 -4.84
CA ALA A 79 -13.16 6.93 -3.90
C ALA A 79 -14.60 6.45 -4.22
N ALA A 80 -15.52 7.39 -4.50
CA ALA A 80 -16.87 7.05 -4.95
C ALA A 80 -16.87 6.32 -6.30
N LEU A 81 -16.04 6.77 -7.27
CA LEU A 81 -15.89 6.09 -8.55
C LEU A 81 -15.35 4.66 -8.38
N GLN A 82 -14.41 4.43 -7.43
CA GLN A 82 -13.88 3.09 -7.17
C GLN A 82 -14.99 2.14 -6.66
N VAL A 83 -15.93 2.62 -5.85
CA VAL A 83 -17.11 1.85 -5.42
C VAL A 83 -18.02 1.50 -6.62
N GLU A 84 -18.26 2.45 -7.53
CA GLU A 84 -19.05 2.16 -8.75
C GLU A 84 -18.35 1.16 -9.68
N GLN A 85 -17.01 1.22 -9.78
CA GLN A 85 -16.20 0.26 -10.53
C GLN A 85 -16.29 -1.15 -9.91
N LEU A 86 -16.24 -1.25 -8.57
CA LEU A 86 -16.40 -2.50 -7.83
C LEU A 86 -17.78 -3.11 -8.10
N LYS A 87 -18.83 -2.31 -7.94
CA LYS A 87 -20.22 -2.71 -8.20
C LYS A 87 -20.44 -3.18 -9.64
N LYS A 88 -19.88 -2.45 -10.62
CA LYS A 88 -19.93 -2.83 -12.04
C LYS A 88 -19.30 -4.19 -12.26
N ALA A 89 -18.08 -4.41 -11.77
CA ALA A 89 -17.36 -5.67 -11.96
C ALA A 89 -18.09 -6.85 -11.28
N ILE A 90 -18.68 -6.66 -10.09
CA ILE A 90 -19.51 -7.66 -9.42
C ILE A 90 -20.71 -8.03 -10.31
N ASN A 91 -21.43 -7.05 -10.86
CA ASN A 91 -22.58 -7.27 -11.74
C ASN A 91 -22.18 -7.98 -13.06
N GLU A 92 -20.94 -7.85 -13.52
CA GLU A 92 -20.37 -8.57 -14.68
C GLU A 92 -19.90 -10.00 -14.32
N GLY A 93 -20.12 -10.43 -13.08
CA GLY A 93 -19.82 -11.78 -12.58
C GLY A 93 -18.36 -12.00 -12.19
N VAL A 94 -17.59 -10.93 -11.94
CA VAL A 94 -16.24 -11.05 -11.39
C VAL A 94 -16.32 -11.49 -9.93
N LYS A 95 -15.51 -12.49 -9.57
CA LYS A 95 -15.42 -13.02 -8.20
C LYS A 95 -14.10 -12.72 -7.51
N TYR A 96 -13.04 -12.41 -8.25
CA TYR A 96 -11.71 -12.18 -7.72
C TYR A 96 -11.30 -10.74 -7.96
N PHE A 97 -10.98 -10.05 -6.88
CA PHE A 97 -10.66 -8.63 -6.88
C PHE A 97 -9.30 -8.38 -6.26
N VAL A 98 -8.52 -7.52 -6.90
CA VAL A 98 -7.35 -6.87 -6.33
C VAL A 98 -7.71 -5.42 -6.11
N VAL A 99 -7.62 -4.94 -4.89
CA VAL A 99 -8.04 -3.58 -4.55
C VAL A 99 -6.91 -2.86 -3.79
N THR A 100 -6.48 -1.73 -4.33
CA THR A 100 -5.77 -0.70 -3.59
C THR A 100 -6.77 0.40 -3.26
N SER A 101 -7.25 0.47 -2.03
CA SER A 101 -8.30 1.41 -1.67
C SER A 101 -7.82 2.85 -1.72
N ILE A 102 -8.63 3.73 -2.31
CA ILE A 102 -8.44 5.18 -2.25
C ILE A 102 -8.89 5.67 -0.87
N ASP A 103 -10.07 5.24 -0.44
CA ASP A 103 -10.58 5.40 0.91
C ASP A 103 -11.32 4.13 1.33
N TYR A 104 -10.80 3.42 2.31
CA TYR A 104 -11.38 2.16 2.78
C TYR A 104 -12.75 2.35 3.43
N LYS A 105 -13.02 3.52 4.03
CA LYS A 105 -14.30 3.82 4.68
C LYS A 105 -15.43 3.90 3.64
N THR A 106 -15.19 4.57 2.52
CA THR A 106 -16.14 4.66 1.41
C THR A 106 -16.51 3.28 0.86
N ILE A 107 -15.55 2.35 0.76
CA ILE A 107 -15.82 0.96 0.36
C ILE A 107 -16.69 0.26 1.41
N ASN A 108 -16.38 0.39 2.71
CA ASN A 108 -17.15 -0.23 3.79
C ASN A 108 -18.57 0.31 3.86
N GLU A 109 -18.76 1.63 3.79
CA GLU A 109 -20.05 2.30 3.82
C GLU A 109 -20.95 1.89 2.65
N SER A 110 -20.38 1.46 1.52
CA SER A 110 -21.15 0.95 0.40
C SER A 110 -21.90 -0.37 0.68
N GLY A 111 -21.43 -1.15 1.66
CA GLY A 111 -21.97 -2.48 1.99
C GLY A 111 -21.83 -3.53 0.89
N LEU A 112 -21.10 -3.24 -0.21
CA LEU A 112 -21.03 -4.13 -1.37
C LEU A 112 -20.40 -5.47 -1.04
N LEU A 113 -19.31 -5.49 -0.25
CA LEU A 113 -18.62 -6.73 0.09
C LEU A 113 -19.44 -7.61 1.04
N GLU A 114 -20.22 -7.00 1.93
CA GLU A 114 -21.14 -7.71 2.81
C GLU A 114 -22.29 -8.36 2.03
N GLN A 115 -22.82 -7.66 1.02
CA GLN A 115 -23.91 -8.15 0.16
C GLN A 115 -23.44 -9.26 -0.82
N HIS A 116 -22.13 -9.39 -1.06
CA HIS A 116 -21.54 -10.34 -1.99
C HIS A 116 -20.43 -11.20 -1.33
N PRO A 117 -20.78 -12.09 -0.36
CA PRO A 117 -19.81 -12.87 0.40
C PRO A 117 -19.05 -13.92 -0.44
N ASP A 118 -19.49 -14.20 -1.66
CA ASP A 118 -18.82 -15.06 -2.63
C ASP A 118 -17.66 -14.36 -3.37
N VAL A 119 -17.57 -13.04 -3.29
CA VAL A 119 -16.47 -12.25 -3.82
C VAL A 119 -15.24 -12.41 -2.94
N LYS A 120 -14.06 -12.56 -3.55
CA LYS A 120 -12.76 -12.67 -2.88
C LYS A 120 -11.94 -11.43 -3.15
N VAL A 121 -11.61 -10.68 -2.10
CA VAL A 121 -10.82 -9.44 -2.21
C VAL A 121 -9.43 -9.66 -1.64
N VAL A 122 -8.43 -9.36 -2.46
CA VAL A 122 -7.03 -9.23 -2.06
C VAL A 122 -6.69 -7.74 -2.03
N CYS A 123 -6.37 -7.23 -0.86
CA CYS A 123 -5.84 -5.89 -0.73
C CYS A 123 -4.40 -5.85 -1.27
N HIS A 124 -4.12 -4.94 -2.21
CA HIS A 124 -2.79 -4.67 -2.72
C HIS A 124 -2.29 -3.35 -2.17
N ASP A 125 -1.17 -3.36 -1.47
CA ASP A 125 -0.56 -2.23 -0.76
C ASP A 125 -1.41 -1.68 0.40
N ARG A 126 -2.61 -1.19 0.15
CA ARG A 126 -3.50 -0.56 1.14
C ARG A 126 -4.60 -1.51 1.61
N LEU A 127 -4.68 -1.68 2.93
CA LEU A 127 -5.70 -2.53 3.56
C LEU A 127 -7.05 -1.82 3.60
N ILE A 128 -8.12 -2.55 3.29
CA ILE A 128 -9.49 -2.17 3.63
C ILE A 128 -9.71 -2.63 5.08
N GLN A 129 -9.53 -1.72 6.05
CA GLN A 129 -9.70 -2.04 7.48
C GLN A 129 -11.17 -2.29 7.83
N GLU A 130 -11.37 -2.96 8.97
CA GLU A 130 -12.69 -3.19 9.55
C GLU A 130 -13.67 -3.95 8.63
N ASN A 131 -13.15 -4.66 7.61
CA ASN A 131 -13.95 -5.41 6.67
C ASN A 131 -13.66 -6.92 6.75
N PRO A 132 -14.58 -7.76 7.27
CA PRO A 132 -14.35 -9.19 7.45
C PRO A 132 -14.35 -9.98 6.14
N HIS A 133 -14.65 -9.36 5.00
CA HIS A 133 -14.70 -10.00 3.68
C HIS A 133 -13.38 -9.91 2.90
N ILE A 134 -12.32 -9.34 3.52
CA ILE A 134 -10.98 -9.32 2.93
C ILE A 134 -10.32 -10.67 3.12
N ALA A 135 -9.84 -11.27 2.01
CA ALA A 135 -9.23 -12.58 2.03
C ALA A 135 -7.73 -12.53 2.39
N TYR A 136 -6.99 -11.57 1.83
CA TYR A 136 -5.54 -11.42 1.99
C TYR A 136 -5.09 -9.97 1.89
N LEU A 137 -3.93 -9.67 2.47
CA LEU A 137 -3.13 -8.48 2.19
C LEU A 137 -1.83 -8.88 1.47
N SER A 138 -1.52 -8.23 0.33
CA SER A 138 -0.20 -8.21 -0.31
C SER A 138 0.34 -6.79 -0.22
N SER A 139 1.38 -6.56 0.58
CA SER A 139 1.93 -5.23 0.85
C SER A 139 3.43 -5.29 1.19
N ALA A 140 4.00 -4.19 1.65
CA ALA A 140 5.21 -4.17 2.47
C ALA A 140 4.82 -4.04 3.95
N ASP A 141 5.71 -4.39 4.87
CA ASP A 141 5.50 -4.10 6.29
C ASP A 141 5.63 -2.59 6.54
N THR A 142 4.47 -1.93 6.64
CA THR A 142 4.38 -0.46 6.76
C THR A 142 4.94 0.07 8.08
N ARG A 143 4.85 -0.70 9.17
CA ARG A 143 5.49 -0.33 10.44
C ARG A 143 7.00 -0.42 10.34
N GLU A 144 7.52 -1.45 9.66
CA GLU A 144 8.95 -1.61 9.44
C GLU A 144 9.51 -0.48 8.55
N VAL A 145 8.72 0.01 7.57
CA VAL A 145 9.07 1.23 6.83
C VAL A 145 9.28 2.41 7.78
N GLY A 146 8.32 2.67 8.67
CA GLY A 146 8.42 3.75 9.67
C GLY A 146 9.61 3.57 10.62
N ARG A 147 9.84 2.36 11.14
CA ARG A 147 11.00 2.04 11.98
C ARG A 147 12.32 2.27 11.25
N THR A 148 12.41 1.87 9.99
CA THR A 148 13.61 2.04 9.16
C THR A 148 13.92 3.53 8.96
N GLN A 149 12.92 4.36 8.68
CA GLN A 149 13.08 5.82 8.59
C GLN A 149 13.56 6.42 9.91
N ALA A 150 12.92 6.05 11.02
CA ALA A 150 13.30 6.51 12.35
C ALA A 150 14.71 6.08 12.74
N MET A 151 15.07 4.82 12.50
CA MET A 151 16.42 4.30 12.77
C MET A 151 17.49 5.06 11.98
N PHE A 152 17.21 5.39 10.71
CA PHE A 152 18.12 6.20 9.88
C PHE A 152 18.36 7.58 10.51
N LEU A 153 17.29 8.27 10.97
CA LEU A 153 17.42 9.56 11.64
C LEU A 153 18.14 9.45 12.98
N LEU A 154 17.89 8.43 13.78
CA LEU A 154 18.57 8.20 15.04
C LEU A 154 20.07 7.88 14.85
N ASN A 155 20.40 7.09 13.84
CA ASN A 155 21.80 6.82 13.50
C ASN A 155 22.53 8.13 13.10
N HIS A 156 21.87 9.00 12.32
CA HIS A 156 22.42 10.31 12.03
C HIS A 156 22.58 11.16 13.30
N PHE A 157 21.56 11.25 14.15
CA PHE A 157 21.62 11.96 15.42
C PHE A 157 22.83 11.52 16.27
N HIS A 158 22.98 10.20 16.46
CA HIS A 158 24.10 9.65 17.24
C HIS A 158 25.48 9.92 16.62
N ALA A 159 25.57 9.86 15.29
CA ALA A 159 26.81 10.13 14.58
C ALA A 159 27.29 11.59 14.71
N THR A 160 26.37 12.55 14.94
CA THR A 160 26.76 13.96 15.15
C THR A 160 27.39 14.25 16.51
N GLY A 161 27.15 13.40 17.51
CA GLY A 161 27.54 13.64 18.91
C GLY A 161 26.83 14.81 19.59
N LYS A 162 25.81 15.42 18.96
CA LYS A 162 25.03 16.51 19.54
C LYS A 162 24.18 16.01 20.72
N SER A 163 23.94 16.86 21.72
CA SER A 163 23.03 16.54 22.84
C SER A 163 21.56 16.62 22.45
N SER A 164 21.22 17.43 21.44
CA SER A 164 19.88 17.54 20.88
C SER A 164 19.91 17.98 19.41
N MET A 165 18.87 17.63 18.67
CA MET A 165 18.60 18.07 17.28
C MET A 165 17.13 18.39 17.09
N THR A 166 16.83 19.25 16.13
CA THR A 166 15.45 19.56 15.76
C THR A 166 14.93 18.59 14.72
N LEU A 167 13.65 18.21 14.87
CA LEU A 167 12.93 17.28 14.00
C LEU A 167 11.57 17.89 13.62
N GLU A 168 11.16 17.77 12.36
CA GLU A 168 9.78 17.96 11.93
C GLU A 168 9.22 16.69 11.30
N ILE A 169 7.89 16.52 11.37
CA ILE A 169 7.20 15.29 10.96
C ILE A 169 6.16 15.64 9.91
N LEU A 170 6.19 14.92 8.77
CA LEU A 170 5.23 15.01 7.69
C LEU A 170 4.67 13.62 7.37
N GLN A 171 3.35 13.48 7.50
CA GLN A 171 2.66 12.22 7.26
C GLN A 171 1.59 12.37 6.18
N GLY A 172 1.07 11.25 5.70
CA GLY A 172 -0.01 11.21 4.73
C GLY A 172 -1.40 11.32 5.35
N PRO A 173 -2.44 11.28 4.49
CA PRO A 173 -3.83 11.42 4.91
C PRO A 173 -4.35 10.18 5.67
N ASP A 174 -5.39 10.36 6.48
CA ASP A 174 -6.04 9.27 7.21
C ASP A 174 -7.01 8.41 6.37
N THR A 175 -7.20 8.75 5.09
CA THR A 175 -7.83 7.88 4.09
C THR A 175 -6.91 6.72 3.67
N ASP A 176 -5.59 6.88 3.86
CA ASP A 176 -4.58 5.85 3.64
C ASP A 176 -4.09 5.29 4.98
N ILE A 177 -4.53 4.08 5.30
CA ILE A 177 -4.14 3.41 6.55
C ILE A 177 -2.62 3.24 6.71
N ASN A 178 -1.89 3.11 5.61
CA ASN A 178 -0.44 2.97 5.65
C ASN A 178 0.22 4.22 6.26
N ALA A 179 -0.33 5.42 6.04
CA ALA A 179 0.21 6.66 6.59
C ALA A 179 0.25 6.62 8.13
N LYS A 180 -0.80 6.09 8.76
CA LYS A 180 -0.84 5.92 10.21
C LYS A 180 0.16 4.86 10.69
N GLU A 181 0.28 3.76 9.96
CA GLU A 181 1.21 2.67 10.34
C GLU A 181 2.68 3.10 10.19
N TYR A 182 3.03 3.91 9.17
CA TYR A 182 4.37 4.53 9.07
C TYR A 182 4.67 5.39 10.28
N TYR A 183 3.71 6.25 10.67
CA TYR A 183 3.84 7.09 11.86
C TYR A 183 4.02 6.24 13.12
N VAL A 184 3.18 5.24 13.35
CA VAL A 184 3.27 4.38 14.53
C VAL A 184 4.63 3.69 14.59
N GLY A 185 5.07 3.08 13.48
CA GLY A 185 6.39 2.43 13.42
C GLY A 185 7.55 3.39 13.71
N ALA A 186 7.50 4.62 13.20
CA ALA A 186 8.53 5.62 13.49
C ALA A 186 8.50 6.06 14.95
N MET A 187 7.32 6.32 15.51
CA MET A 187 7.18 6.80 16.89
C MET A 187 7.53 5.75 17.95
N GLU A 188 7.44 4.44 17.63
CA GLU A 188 7.97 3.37 18.50
C GLU A 188 9.45 3.62 18.88
N LEU A 189 10.21 4.27 18.01
CA LEU A 189 11.63 4.57 18.24
C LEU A 189 11.89 6.04 18.63
N LEU A 190 11.18 6.98 18.02
CA LEU A 190 11.46 8.42 18.20
C LEU A 190 10.82 9.01 19.46
N GLN A 191 9.68 8.48 19.92
CA GLN A 191 8.91 9.08 21.02
C GLN A 191 9.77 9.29 22.27
N LYS A 192 10.54 8.30 22.67
CA LYS A 192 11.45 8.40 23.82
C LYS A 192 12.42 9.57 23.70
N TYR A 193 12.99 9.79 22.50
CA TYR A 193 13.94 10.88 22.28
C TYR A 193 13.28 12.24 22.29
N ILE A 194 12.00 12.32 21.87
CA ILE A 194 11.18 13.53 21.95
C ILE A 194 10.87 13.84 23.41
N ASP A 195 10.43 12.86 24.19
CA ASP A 195 10.12 13.01 25.62
C ASP A 195 11.35 13.46 26.43
N GLU A 196 12.52 12.91 26.10
CA GLU A 196 13.81 13.26 26.71
C GLU A 196 14.39 14.59 26.16
N LYS A 197 13.67 15.28 25.24
CA LYS A 197 14.11 16.53 24.60
C LYS A 197 15.46 16.41 23.84
N LYS A 198 15.84 15.21 23.46
CA LYS A 198 16.96 14.94 22.55
C LYS A 198 16.59 15.24 21.11
N LEU A 199 15.33 14.97 20.74
CA LEU A 199 14.70 15.43 19.50
C LEU A 199 13.66 16.49 19.84
N ILE A 200 13.81 17.68 19.28
CA ILE A 200 12.96 18.86 19.57
C ILE A 200 12.09 19.14 18.34
N VAL A 201 10.78 18.94 18.47
CA VAL A 201 9.81 19.32 17.44
C VAL A 201 9.36 20.76 17.72
N LYS A 202 10.02 21.74 17.06
CA LYS A 202 9.76 23.18 17.33
C LYS A 202 8.33 23.59 17.01
N SER A 203 7.69 22.97 16.03
CA SER A 203 6.27 23.22 15.71
C SER A 203 5.31 22.72 16.80
N GLY A 204 5.78 21.88 17.73
CA GLY A 204 4.96 21.20 18.74
C GLY A 204 4.04 20.12 18.15
N LYS A 205 4.11 19.85 16.85
CA LYS A 205 3.24 18.89 16.17
C LYS A 205 3.87 17.50 16.20
N THR A 206 3.46 16.70 17.16
CA THR A 206 3.97 15.34 17.40
C THR A 206 2.92 14.27 17.20
N GLU A 207 1.63 14.54 17.48
CA GLU A 207 0.55 13.57 17.34
C GLU A 207 0.15 13.36 15.89
N TYR A 208 -0.28 12.14 15.51
CA TYR A 208 -0.67 11.82 14.13
C TYR A 208 -1.69 12.81 13.55
N LYS A 209 -2.71 13.21 14.34
CA LYS A 209 -3.73 14.18 13.93
C LYS A 209 -3.17 15.55 13.53
N ASP A 210 -2.00 15.93 14.06
CA ASP A 210 -1.37 17.23 13.83
C ASP A 210 -0.30 17.19 12.72
N VAL A 211 0.19 15.98 12.39
CA VAL A 211 1.23 15.77 11.39
C VAL A 211 0.71 15.19 10.08
N LYS A 212 -0.50 14.65 10.05
CA LYS A 212 -1.13 14.13 8.83
C LYS A 212 -1.35 15.25 7.81
N GLY A 213 -1.15 14.92 6.53
CA GLY A 213 -1.49 15.79 5.41
C GLY A 213 -2.94 15.63 4.98
N ASP A 214 -3.45 16.57 4.20
CA ASP A 214 -4.77 16.48 3.57
C ASP A 214 -4.77 15.44 2.43
N SER A 215 -3.63 15.33 1.73
CA SER A 215 -3.40 14.33 0.69
C SER A 215 -1.90 13.97 0.58
N TRP A 216 -1.57 13.02 -0.30
CA TRP A 216 -0.18 12.72 -0.69
C TRP A 216 0.38 13.68 -1.75
N SER A 217 -0.35 14.73 -2.19
CA SER A 217 0.15 15.65 -3.18
C SER A 217 1.38 16.42 -2.68
N VAL A 218 2.33 16.67 -3.57
CA VAL A 218 3.52 17.46 -3.25
C VAL A 218 3.14 18.86 -2.73
N GLU A 219 2.06 19.45 -3.25
CA GLU A 219 1.62 20.79 -2.85
C GLU A 219 1.05 20.81 -1.41
N ASP A 220 0.25 19.82 -1.01
CA ASP A 220 -0.23 19.73 0.36
C ASP A 220 0.92 19.48 1.35
N GLN A 221 1.86 18.62 0.98
CA GLN A 221 3.04 18.36 1.80
C GLN A 221 3.96 19.59 1.91
N LYS A 222 4.07 20.38 0.82
CA LYS A 222 4.77 21.67 0.82
C LYS A 222 4.10 22.69 1.76
N LYS A 223 2.77 22.79 1.70
CA LYS A 223 1.98 23.63 2.62
C LYS A 223 2.17 23.20 4.07
N ALA A 224 2.17 21.88 4.34
CA ALA A 224 2.45 21.34 5.66
C ALA A 224 3.84 21.77 6.15
N MET A 225 4.89 21.61 5.33
CA MET A 225 6.26 22.02 5.71
C MET A 225 6.38 23.52 5.93
N LYS A 226 5.78 24.35 5.08
CA LYS A 226 5.71 25.82 5.31
C LYS A 226 5.13 26.16 6.68
N SER A 227 4.07 25.46 7.08
CA SER A 227 3.50 25.62 8.44
C SER A 227 4.48 25.22 9.56
N ARG A 228 5.38 24.24 9.34
CA ARG A 228 6.42 23.88 10.32
C ARG A 228 7.49 24.97 10.39
N LEU A 229 7.88 25.52 9.23
CA LEU A 229 8.92 26.56 9.16
C LEU A 229 8.54 27.85 9.87
N THR A 230 7.26 28.13 10.14
CA THR A 230 6.86 29.31 10.95
C THR A 230 7.41 29.27 12.39
N SER A 231 7.82 28.10 12.88
CA SER A 231 8.44 27.92 14.21
C SER A 231 9.95 28.11 14.21
N TYR A 232 10.53 28.48 13.06
CA TYR A 232 11.97 28.71 12.85
C TYR A 232 12.22 30.18 12.48
N GLY A 233 13.41 30.67 12.80
CA GLY A 233 13.83 32.01 12.38
C GLY A 233 14.06 32.11 10.87
N ALA A 234 14.19 33.34 10.39
CA ALA A 234 14.50 33.57 8.97
C ALA A 234 15.83 32.91 8.59
N GLY A 235 15.80 32.08 7.56
CA GLY A 235 16.97 31.29 7.12
C GLY A 235 17.29 30.08 8.00
N GLU A 236 16.48 29.76 9.01
CA GLU A 236 16.61 28.54 9.81
C GLU A 236 15.67 27.44 9.33
N CYS A 237 16.06 26.19 9.55
CA CYS A 237 15.25 25.00 9.26
C CYS A 237 15.50 23.90 10.31
N PRO A 238 14.68 22.84 10.36
CA PRO A 238 14.98 21.66 11.21
C PRO A 238 16.31 21.00 10.80
N ASP A 239 16.97 20.33 11.75
CA ASP A 239 18.11 19.45 11.44
C ASP A 239 17.66 18.21 10.63
N MET A 240 16.45 17.72 10.92
CA MET A 240 15.90 16.49 10.35
C MET A 240 14.42 16.62 10.01
N VAL A 241 13.97 15.91 8.98
CA VAL A 241 12.55 15.78 8.61
C VAL A 241 12.20 14.31 8.43
N LEU A 242 11.30 13.80 9.27
CA LEU A 242 10.63 12.53 9.05
C LEU A 242 9.52 12.74 8.01
N ALA A 243 9.83 12.50 6.75
CA ALA A 243 8.88 12.51 5.65
C ALA A 243 8.47 11.07 5.32
N ALA A 244 7.19 10.76 5.48
CA ALA A 244 6.70 9.38 5.38
C ALA A 244 6.81 8.79 3.96
N ALA A 245 6.78 9.63 2.93
CA ALA A 245 6.89 9.21 1.53
C ALA A 245 7.69 10.22 0.69
N ASP A 246 8.07 9.83 -0.50
CA ASP A 246 8.83 10.68 -1.43
C ASP A 246 8.09 11.97 -1.82
N ASN A 247 6.77 11.92 -1.96
CA ASN A 247 5.98 13.13 -2.19
C ASN A 247 6.04 14.08 -0.99
N ALA A 248 6.11 13.55 0.24
CA ALA A 248 6.29 14.38 1.43
C ALA A 248 7.69 14.99 1.48
N SER A 249 8.74 14.24 1.14
CA SER A 249 10.09 14.79 1.02
C SER A 249 10.21 15.83 -0.09
N GLN A 250 9.59 15.60 -1.25
CA GLN A 250 9.54 16.57 -2.35
C GLN A 250 8.84 17.87 -1.95
N GLY A 251 7.73 17.77 -1.21
CA GLY A 251 7.02 18.92 -0.66
C GLY A 251 7.87 19.69 0.37
N ALA A 252 8.54 18.95 1.27
CA ALA A 252 9.46 19.55 2.24
C ALA A 252 10.61 20.30 1.55
N ILE A 253 11.26 19.68 0.58
CA ILE A 253 12.35 20.30 -0.19
C ILE A 253 11.87 21.56 -0.89
N ALA A 254 10.71 21.52 -1.57
CA ALA A 254 10.16 22.70 -2.25
C ALA A 254 9.86 23.85 -1.28
N ALA A 255 9.36 23.57 -0.07
CA ALA A 255 9.12 24.59 0.94
C ALA A 255 10.43 25.20 1.48
N LEU A 256 11.45 24.37 1.69
CA LEU A 256 12.77 24.79 2.13
C LEU A 256 13.46 25.67 1.08
N GLU A 257 13.42 25.27 -0.18
CA GLU A 257 13.97 26.06 -1.30
C GLU A 257 13.27 27.43 -1.43
N GLU A 258 11.94 27.50 -1.31
CA GLU A 258 11.20 28.76 -1.28
C GLU A 258 11.57 29.64 -0.10
N ALA A 259 11.93 29.05 1.05
CA ALA A 259 12.42 29.79 2.21
C ALA A 259 13.91 30.22 2.09
N GLY A 260 14.56 29.94 0.95
CA GLY A 260 15.96 30.27 0.69
C GLY A 260 16.96 29.35 1.41
N ILE A 261 16.52 28.21 1.92
CA ILE A 261 17.39 27.23 2.60
C ILE A 261 18.21 26.47 1.53
N THR A 262 19.51 26.57 1.63
CA THR A 262 20.46 25.89 0.71
C THR A 262 21.06 24.62 1.31
N ASN A 263 21.25 24.60 2.63
CA ASN A 263 21.72 23.40 3.35
C ASN A 263 20.51 22.61 3.81
N MET A 264 20.19 21.55 3.05
CA MET A 264 19.02 20.72 3.35
C MET A 264 19.19 19.94 4.65
N PRO A 265 18.13 19.81 5.46
CA PRO A 265 18.09 18.89 6.58
C PRO A 265 18.22 17.43 6.11
N VAL A 266 18.42 16.50 7.04
CA VAL A 266 18.34 15.06 6.75
C VAL A 266 16.88 14.68 6.55
N ILE A 267 16.46 14.38 5.32
CA ILE A 267 15.07 14.12 4.94
C ILE A 267 14.91 12.65 4.56
N THR A 268 13.93 11.96 5.16
CA THR A 268 13.55 10.58 4.80
C THR A 268 12.56 10.55 3.64
N GLY A 269 12.25 9.35 3.15
CA GLY A 269 11.22 9.11 2.13
C GLY A 269 10.95 7.62 1.97
N GLN A 270 10.01 7.28 1.11
CA GLN A 270 9.77 5.92 0.60
C GLN A 270 9.11 5.99 -0.78
N ASP A 271 9.15 4.91 -1.52
CA ASP A 271 8.68 4.61 -2.87
C ASP A 271 9.79 4.64 -3.94
N ASN A 272 10.99 5.11 -3.59
CA ASN A 272 12.14 5.11 -4.50
C ASN A 272 11.82 5.76 -5.88
N SER A 273 11.06 6.86 -5.85
CA SER A 273 10.64 7.57 -7.05
C SER A 273 11.83 8.17 -7.81
N ALA A 274 11.74 8.28 -9.13
CA ALA A 274 12.80 8.85 -9.96
C ALA A 274 13.22 10.28 -9.51
N LYS A 275 12.27 11.08 -9.04
CA LYS A 275 12.53 12.42 -8.51
C LYS A 275 13.34 12.34 -7.21
N SER A 276 12.97 11.44 -6.30
CA SER A 276 13.69 11.26 -5.03
C SER A 276 15.09 10.65 -5.24
N GLN A 277 15.26 9.75 -6.20
CA GLN A 277 16.60 9.29 -6.61
C GLN A 277 17.48 10.45 -7.06
N ALA A 278 16.94 11.39 -7.86
CA ALA A 278 17.68 12.59 -8.26
C ALA A 278 17.99 13.50 -7.06
N TYR A 279 17.07 13.64 -6.12
CA TYR A 279 17.30 14.39 -4.89
C TYR A 279 18.34 13.75 -3.97
N ILE A 280 18.38 12.44 -3.86
CA ILE A 280 19.41 11.73 -3.10
C ILE A 280 20.78 11.94 -3.74
N LYS A 281 20.88 11.79 -5.08
CA LYS A 281 22.14 12.04 -5.82
C LYS A 281 22.65 13.48 -5.69
N SER A 282 21.75 14.45 -5.54
CA SER A 282 22.11 15.87 -5.36
C SER A 282 22.24 16.30 -3.89
N GLY A 283 22.07 15.40 -2.92
CA GLY A 283 22.15 15.68 -1.49
C GLY A 283 20.95 16.43 -0.89
N LYS A 284 19.83 16.57 -1.64
CA LYS A 284 18.62 17.25 -1.15
C LYS A 284 17.73 16.35 -0.30
N GLN A 285 17.78 15.02 -0.52
CA GLN A 285 17.13 13.99 0.28
C GLN A 285 18.19 13.00 0.75
N ALA A 286 18.09 12.48 1.96
CA ALA A 286 19.11 11.61 2.52
C ALA A 286 18.89 10.12 2.20
N MET A 287 17.63 9.69 2.19
CA MET A 287 17.27 8.30 1.93
C MET A 287 15.84 8.18 1.37
N THR A 288 15.58 7.05 0.76
CA THR A 288 14.23 6.54 0.48
C THR A 288 14.17 5.05 0.76
N ILE A 289 12.97 4.47 0.74
CA ILE A 289 12.76 3.03 0.88
C ILE A 289 12.14 2.48 -0.40
N ASP A 290 12.76 1.47 -0.98
CA ASP A 290 12.18 0.65 -2.04
C ASP A 290 11.36 -0.48 -1.41
N LYS A 291 10.08 -0.58 -1.76
CA LYS A 291 9.15 -1.61 -1.29
C LYS A 291 9.10 -2.85 -2.18
N ASN A 292 9.96 -2.97 -3.17
CA ASN A 292 9.97 -4.04 -4.17
C ASN A 292 8.58 -4.31 -4.78
N LEU A 293 8.06 -3.31 -5.48
CA LEU A 293 6.72 -3.33 -6.09
C LEU A 293 6.52 -4.51 -7.06
N ARG A 294 7.59 -4.98 -7.69
CA ARG A 294 7.52 -6.15 -8.56
C ARG A 294 7.17 -7.41 -7.77
N ASP A 295 7.87 -7.69 -6.67
CA ASP A 295 7.60 -8.86 -5.84
C ASP A 295 6.20 -8.76 -5.21
N MET A 296 5.78 -7.55 -4.80
CA MET A 296 4.42 -7.31 -4.30
C MET A 296 3.35 -7.67 -5.34
N ALA A 297 3.54 -7.30 -6.60
CA ALA A 297 2.62 -7.64 -7.68
C ALA A 297 2.57 -9.16 -7.94
N TYR A 298 3.72 -9.84 -7.93
CA TYR A 298 3.75 -11.31 -8.08
C TYR A 298 3.14 -12.02 -6.86
N ASN A 299 3.34 -11.53 -5.65
CA ASN A 299 2.67 -12.02 -4.44
C ASN A 299 1.14 -11.89 -4.59
N THR A 300 0.65 -10.77 -5.08
CA THR A 300 -0.77 -10.54 -5.32
C THR A 300 -1.32 -11.55 -6.34
N ALA A 301 -0.64 -11.76 -7.46
CA ALA A 301 -1.06 -12.74 -8.47
C ALA A 301 -1.00 -14.19 -7.94
N LEU A 302 0.01 -14.54 -7.15
CA LEU A 302 0.10 -15.82 -6.44
C LEU A 302 -1.09 -16.05 -5.53
N ILE A 303 -1.49 -15.05 -4.74
CA ILE A 303 -2.64 -15.12 -3.85
C ILE A 303 -3.94 -15.32 -4.65
N ILE A 304 -4.16 -14.57 -5.73
CA ILE A 304 -5.33 -14.76 -6.61
C ILE A 304 -5.36 -16.18 -7.16
N ASN A 305 -4.23 -16.70 -7.65
CA ASN A 305 -4.13 -18.07 -8.14
C ASN A 305 -4.49 -19.11 -7.06
N SER A 306 -4.04 -18.88 -5.83
CA SER A 306 -4.31 -19.78 -4.71
C SER A 306 -5.80 -19.80 -4.32
N LEU A 307 -6.46 -18.65 -4.40
CA LEU A 307 -7.91 -18.53 -4.15
C LEU A 307 -8.72 -19.26 -5.23
N ILE A 308 -8.32 -19.15 -6.50
CA ILE A 308 -8.94 -19.86 -7.62
C ILE A 308 -8.74 -21.39 -7.46
N ALA A 309 -7.54 -21.81 -7.10
CA ALA A 309 -7.20 -23.22 -6.93
C ALA A 309 -7.76 -23.84 -5.64
N ASP A 310 -8.35 -23.02 -4.75
CA ASP A 310 -8.76 -23.43 -3.39
C ASP A 310 -7.60 -24.07 -2.60
N SER A 311 -6.41 -23.47 -2.74
CA SER A 311 -5.15 -23.94 -2.14
C SER A 311 -4.44 -22.78 -1.46
N PRO A 312 -4.76 -22.50 -0.17
CA PRO A 312 -4.29 -21.30 0.52
C PRO A 312 -2.77 -21.15 0.56
N VAL A 313 -2.29 -19.94 0.29
CA VAL A 313 -0.87 -19.59 0.44
C VAL A 313 -0.52 -19.54 1.93
N GLN A 314 0.60 -20.19 2.29
CA GLN A 314 1.18 -20.06 3.62
C GLN A 314 1.98 -18.75 3.68
N THR A 315 1.48 -17.76 4.42
CA THR A 315 2.10 -16.42 4.47
C THR A 315 3.07 -16.23 5.62
N GLY A 316 2.99 -17.06 6.66
CA GLY A 316 3.80 -16.92 7.88
C GLY A 316 3.47 -15.68 8.72
N GLN A 317 2.68 -14.77 8.18
CA GLN A 317 2.26 -13.52 8.84
C GLN A 317 0.76 -13.31 8.70
N SER A 318 0.20 -12.59 9.66
CA SER A 318 -1.21 -12.23 9.67
C SER A 318 -1.41 -10.85 10.31
N ILE A 319 -2.49 -10.17 9.92
CA ILE A 319 -2.77 -8.80 10.36
C ILE A 319 -4.22 -8.70 10.85
N PRO A 320 -4.48 -7.96 11.92
CA PRO A 320 -5.84 -7.74 12.41
C PRO A 320 -6.62 -6.82 11.45
N VAL A 321 -7.89 -7.20 11.19
CA VAL A 321 -8.84 -6.43 10.38
C VAL A 321 -10.17 -6.39 11.14
N GLY A 322 -10.38 -5.35 11.93
CA GLY A 322 -11.51 -5.31 12.85
C GLY A 322 -11.46 -6.45 13.88
N THR A 323 -12.45 -7.34 13.85
CA THR A 323 -12.57 -8.48 14.76
C THR A 323 -11.94 -9.77 14.25
N ILE A 324 -11.44 -9.79 13.02
CA ILE A 324 -10.79 -10.95 12.40
C ILE A 324 -9.31 -10.71 12.19
N THR A 325 -8.59 -11.76 11.81
CA THR A 325 -7.21 -11.73 11.38
C THR A 325 -7.12 -12.34 10.00
N ILE A 326 -6.46 -11.67 9.07
CA ILE A 326 -6.24 -12.16 7.70
C ILE A 326 -4.76 -12.45 7.45
N PRO A 327 -4.43 -13.40 6.55
CA PRO A 327 -3.05 -13.64 6.15
C PRO A 327 -2.50 -12.46 5.35
N ALA A 328 -1.22 -12.14 5.60
CA ALA A 328 -0.48 -11.09 4.90
C ALA A 328 0.80 -11.64 4.27
N LEU A 329 1.06 -11.26 3.02
CA LEU A 329 2.28 -11.59 2.30
C LEU A 329 3.03 -10.30 1.99
N TYR A 330 4.18 -10.10 2.67
CA TYR A 330 4.95 -8.88 2.54
C TYR A 330 6.10 -9.02 1.53
N SER A 331 6.26 -8.00 0.69
CA SER A 331 7.46 -7.82 -0.13
C SER A 331 8.59 -7.25 0.74
N ARG A 332 9.84 -7.50 0.30
CA ARG A 332 11.02 -6.95 0.99
C ARG A 332 11.05 -5.43 0.85
N ILE A 333 11.45 -4.75 1.91
CA ILE A 333 11.86 -3.35 1.86
C ILE A 333 13.39 -3.23 1.80
N THR A 334 13.88 -2.18 1.14
CA THR A 334 15.31 -1.90 1.02
C THR A 334 15.55 -0.42 1.27
N LEU A 335 16.43 -0.11 2.22
CA LEU A 335 16.92 1.26 2.44
C LEU A 335 17.82 1.67 1.27
N MET A 336 17.49 2.79 0.64
CA MET A 336 18.22 3.38 -0.48
C MET A 336 18.82 4.73 -0.06
N THR A 337 20.12 4.85 -0.20
CA THR A 337 20.90 6.05 0.11
C THR A 337 21.76 6.41 -1.10
N ILE A 338 22.63 7.42 -0.99
CA ILE A 338 23.57 7.78 -2.07
C ILE A 338 24.42 6.58 -2.52
N ASP A 339 24.77 5.70 -1.61
CA ASP A 339 25.60 4.51 -1.91
C ASP A 339 24.83 3.43 -2.71
N SER A 340 23.53 3.59 -2.89
CA SER A 340 22.66 2.64 -3.62
C SER A 340 22.59 2.95 -5.12
N TYR A 341 23.13 4.09 -5.58
CA TYR A 341 23.00 4.57 -6.98
C TYR A 341 24.36 4.73 -7.70
#